data_17815014fd0823276838ebfa1c4ccfdc
#
_entry.id   17815014fd0823276838ebfa1c4ccfdc
#
_cell.length_a   1.000
_cell.length_b   1.000
_cell.length_c   1.000
_cell.angle_alpha   90.00
_cell.angle_beta   90.00
_cell.angle_gamma   90.00
#
_symmetry.space_group_name_H-M   'P 1'
#
loop_
_entity.id
_entity.type
_entity.pdbx_description
1 polymer ?
#
loop_
_entity_poly.entity_id
_entity_poly.type
_entity_poly.pdbx_seq_one_letter_code
_entity_poly.pdbx_strand_id
1 'polypeptide(L)'
;MFSSKIRSGAECAPKVLTLPLSVCLLLCVLCAMTLGQASPSNPPGSSVELYGGIELSNEGVKVIALQVSQTDDEPSIKGIYSEMIRLRLGRANDGEFPPQASTDAAQAVSTALSRLQQQYKVPPERIYFIGASGLGADHPKDLESVIRDATGLTLNFLDAVTEVQLSVAGTIPRTWKVAGVSTDNRNTSALIHFGNASTQAGYEMLKYSSFDSPAFDFVAMSIPQGVISYANEVSRAVGAGSTLFSFTRQVKTSSASSFRQALRKELESKPNLMHRKRVFLTGNLAWAVATLLYPQYRQTLVPITYDDIMQFSERIARDPKELALRNLTFIRDRKLRKEVEQDFEAIRATFKPQELIAGAEMLKVTAEELKWQNKEIFFARLGQLGCILSYTRLKIVK
;
A
#
# COMPACT_ATOMS: atom_id res chain seq x y z
N MET A 1 16.53 -61.68 -1.05
CA MET A 1 16.52 -62.39 -2.35
C MET A 1 15.86 -61.50 -3.34
N PHE A 2 16.57 -60.89 -4.21
CA PHE A 2 16.58 -60.79 -5.65
C PHE A 2 17.57 -59.69 -6.05
N SER A 3 18.65 -60.19 -6.64
CA SER A 3 19.75 -59.45 -7.28
C SER A 3 19.39 -59.28 -8.77
N SER A 4 19.65 -58.12 -9.37
CA SER A 4 19.90 -58.03 -10.83
C SER A 4 20.68 -56.75 -11.15
N LYS A 5 21.91 -56.93 -11.36
CA LYS A 5 22.74 -56.73 -12.57
C LYS A 5 22.63 -55.39 -13.27
N ILE A 6 23.71 -54.65 -13.07
CA ILE A 6 24.22 -53.49 -13.84
C ILE A 6 24.62 -53.98 -15.26
N ARG A 7 24.21 -53.22 -16.28
CA ARG A 7 24.81 -53.25 -17.63
C ARG A 7 25.41 -51.91 -17.94
N SER A 8 26.69 -51.92 -18.17
CA SER A 8 27.50 -50.85 -18.73
C SER A 8 27.12 -50.57 -20.20
N GLY A 9 26.93 -49.35 -20.59
CA GLY A 9 26.76 -48.90 -21.98
C GLY A 9 27.67 -47.71 -22.28
N ALA A 10 28.42 -47.85 -23.35
CA ALA A 10 29.60 -47.12 -23.75
C ALA A 10 29.44 -45.62 -23.93
N GLU A 11 30.51 -44.92 -23.59
CA GLU A 11 30.79 -43.52 -23.87
C GLU A 11 30.83 -43.25 -25.41
N CYS A 12 30.08 -42.24 -25.85
CA CYS A 12 30.25 -41.62 -27.14
C CYS A 12 30.55 -40.13 -26.87
N ALA A 13 31.82 -39.74 -26.96
CA ALA A 13 32.27 -38.37 -26.82
C ALA A 13 31.96 -37.56 -28.07
N PRO A 14 31.39 -36.36 -27.97
CA PRO A 14 31.23 -35.45 -29.12
C PRO A 14 32.56 -34.75 -29.37
N LYS A 15 33.02 -34.81 -30.63
CA LYS A 15 34.14 -34.02 -31.14
C LYS A 15 33.84 -32.53 -31.08
N VAL A 16 34.55 -31.84 -30.23
CA VAL A 16 34.52 -30.38 -30.14
C VAL A 16 35.27 -29.79 -31.36
N LEU A 17 34.57 -29.15 -32.25
CA LEU A 17 35.12 -28.38 -33.35
C LEU A 17 35.57 -27.00 -32.82
N THR A 18 36.87 -26.81 -32.58
CA THR A 18 37.46 -25.56 -32.18
C THR A 18 37.61 -24.63 -33.39
N LEU A 19 36.71 -23.65 -33.50
CA LEU A 19 36.87 -22.51 -34.43
C LEU A 19 37.86 -21.50 -33.81
N PRO A 20 38.77 -20.87 -34.61
CA PRO A 20 39.74 -19.92 -34.07
C PRO A 20 39.06 -18.65 -33.57
N LEU A 21 39.55 -18.19 -32.42
CA LEU A 21 39.03 -17.05 -31.64
C LEU A 21 38.89 -15.73 -32.41
N SER A 22 39.59 -15.58 -33.53
CA SER A 22 39.59 -14.39 -34.41
C SER A 22 38.31 -14.19 -35.22
N VAL A 23 37.54 -15.24 -35.47
CA VAL A 23 36.28 -15.14 -36.23
C VAL A 23 35.10 -14.74 -35.35
N CYS A 24 35.14 -15.12 -34.07
CA CYS A 24 34.09 -14.69 -33.10
C CYS A 24 34.14 -13.19 -32.80
N LEU A 25 35.32 -12.56 -32.80
CA LEU A 25 35.43 -11.12 -32.47
C LEU A 25 34.87 -10.22 -33.60
N LEU A 26 34.97 -10.66 -34.87
CA LEU A 26 34.44 -9.86 -35.99
C LEU A 26 32.93 -9.94 -36.13
N LEU A 27 32.31 -11.04 -35.73
CA LEU A 27 30.83 -11.20 -35.73
C LEU A 27 30.16 -10.44 -34.59
N CYS A 28 30.81 -10.28 -33.43
CA CYS A 28 30.28 -9.50 -32.31
C CYS A 28 30.28 -7.98 -32.58
N VAL A 29 31.24 -7.46 -33.39
CA VAL A 29 31.29 -6.03 -33.72
C VAL A 29 30.25 -5.66 -34.79
N LEU A 30 29.89 -6.55 -35.68
CA LEU A 30 28.81 -6.31 -36.66
C LEU A 30 27.40 -6.43 -36.07
N CYS A 31 27.17 -7.23 -35.03
CA CYS A 31 25.89 -7.28 -34.30
C CYS A 31 25.64 -6.09 -33.37
N ALA A 32 26.71 -5.40 -32.92
CA ALA A 32 26.56 -4.22 -32.05
C ALA A 32 26.13 -2.93 -32.76
N MET A 33 26.18 -2.91 -34.09
CA MET A 33 25.80 -1.71 -34.88
C MET A 33 24.37 -1.70 -35.43
N THR A 34 23.56 -2.74 -35.16
CA THR A 34 22.17 -2.82 -35.68
C THR A 34 21.10 -2.92 -34.63
N LEU A 35 21.45 -2.81 -33.33
CA LEU A 35 20.48 -2.55 -32.29
C LEU A 35 20.35 -1.04 -32.06
N GLY A 36 20.01 -0.31 -33.13
CA GLY A 36 19.29 0.94 -32.98
C GLY A 36 18.02 0.61 -32.22
N GLN A 37 17.92 0.99 -30.95
CA GLN A 37 16.69 1.01 -30.21
C GLN A 37 15.69 1.83 -31.02
N ALA A 38 14.84 1.18 -31.80
CA ALA A 38 13.63 1.79 -32.27
C ALA A 38 12.84 2.12 -31.02
N SER A 39 12.92 3.36 -30.54
CA SER A 39 11.91 3.91 -29.65
C SER A 39 10.56 3.55 -30.28
N PRO A 40 9.61 2.96 -29.54
CA PRO A 40 8.29 2.72 -30.08
C PRO A 40 7.79 4.06 -30.63
N SER A 41 7.72 4.19 -31.94
CA SER A 41 7.16 5.35 -32.60
C SER A 41 5.70 5.42 -32.17
N ASN A 42 5.37 6.42 -31.34
CA ASN A 42 3.97 6.73 -31.07
C ASN A 42 3.26 6.92 -32.40
N PRO A 43 2.06 6.39 -32.58
CA PRO A 43 1.31 6.63 -33.79
C PRO A 43 1.17 8.14 -34.01
N PRO A 44 1.30 8.64 -35.24
CA PRO A 44 1.22 10.06 -35.54
C PRO A 44 -0.17 10.57 -35.11
N GLY A 45 -0.20 11.49 -34.11
CA GLY A 45 -1.41 12.09 -33.57
C GLY A 45 -1.66 11.90 -32.07
N SER A 46 -0.99 10.95 -31.37
CA SER A 46 -1.20 10.78 -29.94
C SER A 46 -0.34 11.76 -29.15
N SER A 47 -0.96 12.79 -28.57
CA SER A 47 -0.29 13.64 -27.58
C SER A 47 -0.16 12.86 -26.27
N VAL A 48 1.08 12.77 -25.77
CA VAL A 48 1.37 12.19 -24.46
C VAL A 48 1.50 13.32 -23.46
N GLU A 49 0.68 13.28 -22.44
CA GLU A 49 0.69 14.26 -21.35
C GLU A 49 1.12 13.61 -20.03
N LEU A 50 1.85 14.39 -19.22
CA LEU A 50 2.35 13.92 -17.91
C LEU A 50 1.66 14.68 -16.79
N TYR A 51 1.25 13.93 -15.76
CA TYR A 51 0.59 14.45 -14.57
C TYR A 51 1.27 13.91 -13.32
N GLY A 52 1.29 14.72 -12.25
CA GLY A 52 1.85 14.35 -10.95
C GLY A 52 0.83 14.49 -9.83
N GLY A 53 0.94 13.64 -8.84
CA GLY A 53 0.16 13.74 -7.61
C GLY A 53 1.07 13.59 -6.39
N ILE A 54 0.87 14.46 -5.40
CA ILE A 54 1.53 14.43 -4.10
C ILE A 54 0.45 14.42 -3.02
N GLU A 55 0.52 13.47 -2.09
CA GLU A 55 -0.36 13.41 -0.91
C GLU A 55 0.50 13.43 0.34
N LEU A 56 0.24 14.37 1.25
CA LEU A 56 0.83 14.40 2.58
C LEU A 56 -0.14 13.79 3.59
N SER A 57 0.33 12.85 4.38
CA SER A 57 -0.43 12.17 5.42
C SER A 57 0.40 11.96 6.69
N ASN A 58 -0.21 11.50 7.78
CA ASN A 58 0.51 11.12 9.01
C ASN A 58 1.50 9.96 8.80
N GLU A 59 1.42 9.27 7.66
CA GLU A 59 2.32 8.18 7.28
C GLU A 59 3.51 8.66 6.46
N GLY A 60 3.46 9.88 5.93
CA GLY A 60 4.46 10.48 5.07
C GLY A 60 3.91 11.07 3.77
N VAL A 61 4.77 11.19 2.79
CA VAL A 61 4.47 11.75 1.47
C VAL A 61 4.34 10.65 0.43
N LYS A 62 3.19 10.56 -0.22
CA LYS A 62 2.92 9.66 -1.33
C LYS A 62 3.04 10.42 -2.64
N VAL A 63 3.73 9.84 -3.62
CA VAL A 63 4.03 10.48 -4.91
C VAL A 63 3.66 9.56 -6.04
N ILE A 64 3.02 10.11 -7.07
CA ILE A 64 2.75 9.40 -8.32
C ILE A 64 3.07 10.27 -9.53
N ALA A 65 3.50 9.62 -10.63
CA ALA A 65 3.50 10.25 -11.95
C ALA A 65 2.69 9.37 -12.93
N LEU A 66 1.83 10.02 -13.70
CA LEU A 66 0.93 9.40 -14.66
C LEU A 66 1.25 9.89 -16.06
N GLN A 67 1.24 8.98 -17.01
CA GLN A 67 1.27 9.24 -18.43
C GLN A 67 -0.14 9.06 -18.98
N VAL A 68 -0.63 10.06 -19.68
CA VAL A 68 -1.93 10.07 -20.36
C VAL A 68 -1.70 10.11 -21.85
N SER A 69 -2.22 9.14 -22.55
CA SER A 69 -2.22 9.10 -24.02
C SER A 69 -3.65 9.31 -24.49
N GLN A 70 -3.86 10.35 -25.28
CA GLN A 70 -5.14 10.57 -25.93
C GLN A 70 -5.34 9.50 -27.00
N THR A 71 -6.41 8.74 -26.90
CA THR A 71 -6.89 7.82 -27.92
C THR A 71 -8.27 8.30 -28.39
N ASP A 72 -8.73 7.87 -29.57
CA ASP A 72 -9.98 8.35 -30.15
C ASP A 72 -11.21 8.05 -29.28
N ASP A 73 -11.16 7.01 -28.44
CA ASP A 73 -12.31 6.58 -27.61
C ASP A 73 -12.24 7.10 -26.17
N GLU A 74 -11.15 6.80 -25.46
CA GLU A 74 -10.96 7.21 -24.06
C GLU A 74 -9.47 7.43 -23.75
N PRO A 75 -9.13 8.36 -22.82
CA PRO A 75 -7.74 8.57 -22.44
C PRO A 75 -7.18 7.33 -21.72
N SER A 76 -6.07 6.81 -22.23
CA SER A 76 -5.31 5.73 -21.59
C SER A 76 -4.39 6.32 -20.52
N ILE A 77 -4.58 5.93 -19.27
CA ILE A 77 -3.82 6.44 -18.12
C ILE A 77 -2.90 5.34 -17.58
N LYS A 78 -1.59 5.57 -17.65
CA LYS A 78 -0.55 4.64 -17.18
C LYS A 78 0.24 5.26 -16.03
N GLY A 79 0.39 4.52 -14.92
CA GLY A 79 1.35 4.87 -13.87
C GLY A 79 2.78 4.63 -14.36
N ILE A 80 3.62 5.66 -14.30
CA ILE A 80 5.04 5.58 -14.68
C ILE A 80 5.99 5.68 -13.50
N TYR A 81 5.49 6.21 -12.38
CA TYR A 81 6.22 6.28 -11.12
C TYR A 81 5.28 6.26 -9.92
N SER A 82 5.76 5.68 -8.81
CA SER A 82 5.12 5.78 -7.50
C SER A 82 6.14 5.60 -6.40
N GLU A 83 6.00 6.37 -5.32
CA GLU A 83 6.85 6.29 -4.14
C GLU A 83 6.07 6.64 -2.87
N MET A 84 6.55 6.12 -1.75
CA MET A 84 6.14 6.50 -0.41
C MET A 84 7.37 6.93 0.39
N ILE A 85 7.48 8.23 0.69
CA ILE A 85 8.50 8.78 1.59
C ILE A 85 7.91 8.73 3.01
N ARG A 86 8.36 7.79 3.82
CA ARG A 86 7.80 7.57 5.16
C ARG A 86 8.29 8.62 6.14
N LEU A 87 7.36 9.20 6.87
CA LEU A 87 7.59 10.18 7.93
C LEU A 87 6.68 9.85 9.14
N ARG A 88 7.02 10.40 10.29
CA ARG A 88 6.17 10.37 11.49
C ARG A 88 5.72 11.81 11.78
N LEU A 89 4.56 12.17 11.30
CA LEU A 89 4.00 13.52 11.45
C LEU A 89 2.94 13.62 12.56
N GLY A 90 2.48 12.48 13.09
CA GLY A 90 1.52 12.48 14.21
C GLY A 90 2.17 12.71 15.56
N ARG A 91 1.34 13.05 16.55
CA ARG A 91 1.79 13.27 17.94
C ARG A 91 2.47 12.03 18.51
N ALA A 92 3.52 12.26 19.28
CA ALA A 92 4.20 11.24 20.07
C ALA A 92 3.37 10.82 21.30
N ASN A 93 3.90 9.90 22.12
CA ASN A 93 3.20 9.38 23.31
C ASN A 93 2.93 10.46 24.38
N ASP A 94 3.75 11.50 24.44
CA ASP A 94 3.61 12.68 25.31
C ASP A 94 2.54 13.67 24.82
N GLY A 95 1.99 13.46 23.64
CA GLY A 95 0.98 14.31 23.02
C GLY A 95 1.55 15.46 22.20
N GLU A 96 2.88 15.56 22.08
CA GLU A 96 3.54 16.61 21.31
C GLU A 96 3.88 16.13 19.89
N PHE A 97 3.92 17.07 18.96
CA PHE A 97 4.46 16.79 17.62
C PHE A 97 5.99 16.69 17.69
N PRO A 98 6.61 15.84 16.84
CA PRO A 98 8.07 15.87 16.72
C PRO A 98 8.55 17.28 16.38
N PRO A 99 9.60 17.80 17.04
CA PRO A 99 10.05 19.20 16.87
C PRO A 99 10.36 19.61 15.42
N GLN A 100 10.73 18.65 14.57
CA GLN A 100 11.07 18.87 13.16
C GLN A 100 9.96 18.42 12.19
N ALA A 101 8.77 18.07 12.68
CA ALA A 101 7.71 17.48 11.84
C ALA A 101 7.38 18.33 10.60
N SER A 102 7.24 19.66 10.77
CA SER A 102 6.95 20.57 9.65
C SER A 102 8.11 20.68 8.66
N THR A 103 9.36 20.74 9.15
CA THR A 103 10.56 20.81 8.33
C THR A 103 10.78 19.51 7.54
N ASP A 104 10.61 18.36 8.20
CA ASP A 104 10.73 17.05 7.56
C ASP A 104 9.65 16.84 6.49
N ALA A 105 8.42 17.29 6.76
CA ALA A 105 7.34 17.28 5.79
C ALA A 105 7.65 18.14 4.58
N ALA A 106 8.09 19.39 4.80
CA ALA A 106 8.44 20.30 3.73
C ALA A 106 9.60 19.78 2.86
N GLN A 107 10.63 19.21 3.49
CA GLN A 107 11.75 18.59 2.79
C GLN A 107 11.32 17.39 1.93
N ALA A 108 10.42 16.56 2.46
CA ALA A 108 9.91 15.41 1.71
C ALA A 108 9.01 15.83 0.53
N VAL A 109 8.15 16.83 0.73
CA VAL A 109 7.31 17.40 -0.35
C VAL A 109 8.19 18.06 -1.42
N SER A 110 9.23 18.84 -1.02
CA SER A 110 10.18 19.44 -1.95
C SER A 110 10.94 18.37 -2.76
N THR A 111 11.35 17.29 -2.12
CA THR A 111 11.99 16.14 -2.79
C THR A 111 11.06 15.50 -3.81
N ALA A 112 9.80 15.27 -3.44
CA ALA A 112 8.75 14.73 -4.30
C ALA A 112 8.50 15.63 -5.53
N LEU A 113 8.36 16.93 -5.29
CA LEU A 113 8.16 17.94 -6.33
C LEU A 113 9.34 17.96 -7.33
N SER A 114 10.57 18.00 -6.81
CA SER A 114 11.77 17.97 -7.62
C SER A 114 11.86 16.72 -8.49
N ARG A 115 11.51 15.55 -7.96
CA ARG A 115 11.47 14.31 -8.75
C ARG A 115 10.45 14.38 -9.88
N LEU A 116 9.22 14.81 -9.58
CA LEU A 116 8.19 14.95 -10.61
C LEU A 116 8.63 15.89 -11.74
N GLN A 117 9.17 17.04 -11.40
CA GLN A 117 9.57 18.06 -12.38
C GLN A 117 10.88 17.68 -13.13
N GLN A 118 11.92 17.29 -12.41
CA GLN A 118 13.24 17.11 -13.00
C GLN A 118 13.44 15.72 -13.62
N GLN A 119 12.98 14.66 -12.94
CA GLN A 119 13.18 13.30 -13.39
C GLN A 119 12.07 12.84 -14.35
N TYR A 120 10.81 13.13 -14.00
CA TYR A 120 9.65 12.70 -14.79
C TYR A 120 9.11 13.77 -15.73
N LYS A 121 9.67 15.00 -15.71
CA LYS A 121 9.31 16.10 -16.61
C LYS A 121 7.82 16.48 -16.55
N VAL A 122 7.20 16.31 -15.38
CA VAL A 122 5.82 16.74 -15.17
C VAL A 122 5.77 18.26 -15.10
N PRO A 123 4.93 18.93 -15.91
CA PRO A 123 4.76 20.39 -15.85
C PRO A 123 4.21 20.84 -14.47
N PRO A 124 4.67 21.95 -13.90
CA PRO A 124 4.24 22.42 -12.58
C PRO A 124 2.73 22.53 -12.43
N GLU A 125 2.04 23.02 -13.45
CA GLU A 125 0.59 23.22 -13.51
C GLU A 125 -0.22 21.92 -13.54
N ARG A 126 0.46 20.78 -13.76
CA ARG A 126 -0.10 19.42 -13.77
C ARG A 126 0.30 18.60 -12.56
N ILE A 127 0.84 19.26 -11.53
CA ILE A 127 1.16 18.62 -10.24
C ILE A 127 0.08 19.02 -9.23
N TYR A 128 -0.60 18.03 -8.69
CA TYR A 128 -1.65 18.21 -7.70
C TYR A 128 -1.14 17.82 -6.31
N PHE A 129 -1.45 18.67 -5.31
CA PHE A 129 -1.02 18.46 -3.93
C PHE A 129 -2.21 18.48 -3.00
N ILE A 130 -2.34 17.44 -2.17
CA ILE A 130 -3.40 17.27 -1.19
C ILE A 130 -2.86 16.81 0.16
N GLY A 131 -3.61 17.12 1.22
CA GLY A 131 -3.42 16.61 2.57
C GLY A 131 -4.50 15.58 2.94
N ALA A 132 -4.12 14.49 3.57
CA ALA A 132 -5.05 13.50 4.09
C ALA A 132 -5.89 14.07 5.25
N SER A 133 -7.13 13.60 5.40
CA SER A 133 -8.07 14.08 6.41
C SER A 133 -7.56 13.92 7.85
N GLY A 134 -6.86 12.82 8.14
CA GLY A 134 -6.29 12.58 9.46
C GLY A 134 -5.21 13.58 9.84
N LEU A 135 -4.45 14.10 8.87
CA LEU A 135 -3.49 15.19 9.08
C LEU A 135 -4.22 16.54 9.19
N GLY A 136 -5.27 16.75 8.39
CA GLY A 136 -6.09 17.95 8.46
C GLY A 136 -6.77 18.17 9.81
N ALA A 137 -7.12 17.08 10.52
CA ALA A 137 -7.73 17.14 11.83
C ALA A 137 -6.73 17.52 12.96
N ASP A 138 -5.45 17.16 12.81
CA ASP A 138 -4.40 17.41 13.82
C ASP A 138 -3.01 17.44 13.18
N HIS A 139 -2.38 18.62 13.14
CA HIS A 139 -1.05 18.84 12.58
C HIS A 139 -0.33 20.01 13.30
N PRO A 140 1.01 20.13 13.15
CA PRO A 140 1.74 21.30 13.63
C PRO A 140 1.19 22.62 13.02
N LYS A 141 1.06 23.67 13.81
CA LYS A 141 0.46 24.95 13.40
C LYS A 141 1.20 25.64 12.25
N ASP A 142 2.49 25.40 12.12
CA ASP A 142 3.36 25.98 11.10
C ASP A 142 3.48 25.14 9.83
N LEU A 143 2.91 23.94 9.81
CA LEU A 143 3.08 22.96 8.72
C LEU A 143 2.76 23.56 7.35
N GLU A 144 1.60 24.22 7.20
CA GLU A 144 1.16 24.78 5.92
C GLU A 144 2.08 25.90 5.43
N SER A 145 2.52 26.79 6.35
CA SER A 145 3.43 27.88 6.00
C SER A 145 4.81 27.36 5.60
N VAL A 146 5.37 26.43 6.37
CA VAL A 146 6.70 25.87 6.09
C VAL A 146 6.73 25.11 4.76
N ILE A 147 5.67 24.36 4.43
CA ILE A 147 5.56 23.69 3.12
C ILE A 147 5.43 24.71 1.98
N ARG A 148 4.56 25.71 2.13
CA ARG A 148 4.36 26.73 1.11
C ARG A 148 5.65 27.53 0.83
N ASP A 149 6.37 27.91 1.87
CA ASP A 149 7.60 28.67 1.74
C ASP A 149 8.71 27.85 1.06
N ALA A 150 8.75 26.52 1.33
CA ALA A 150 9.74 25.62 0.73
C ALA A 150 9.43 25.20 -0.71
N THR A 151 8.15 25.19 -1.11
CA THR A 151 7.71 24.53 -2.35
C THR A 151 6.83 25.40 -3.27
N GLY A 152 6.27 26.49 -2.76
CA GLY A 152 5.25 27.28 -3.43
C GLY A 152 3.87 26.58 -3.51
N LEU A 153 3.73 25.35 -3.01
CA LEU A 153 2.47 24.60 -3.05
C LEU A 153 1.57 24.96 -1.86
N THR A 154 0.27 25.04 -2.12
CA THR A 154 -0.75 25.19 -1.08
C THR A 154 -1.30 23.83 -0.70
N LEU A 155 -1.28 23.50 0.59
CA LEU A 155 -1.82 22.27 1.13
C LEU A 155 -3.34 22.36 1.25
N ASN A 156 -4.06 21.47 0.57
CA ASN A 156 -5.51 21.39 0.61
C ASN A 156 -5.91 20.07 1.27
N PHE A 157 -6.45 20.14 2.47
CA PHE A 157 -6.89 18.94 3.19
C PHE A 157 -8.21 18.40 2.61
N LEU A 158 -8.25 17.08 2.45
CA LEU A 158 -9.49 16.37 2.14
C LEU A 158 -10.32 16.18 3.41
N ASP A 159 -11.65 16.13 3.25
CA ASP A 159 -12.49 15.56 4.30
C ASP A 159 -12.42 14.02 4.30
N ALA A 160 -12.77 13.41 5.44
CA ALA A 160 -12.62 11.97 5.63
C ALA A 160 -13.45 11.12 4.65
N VAL A 161 -14.64 11.59 4.26
CA VAL A 161 -15.51 10.85 3.33
C VAL A 161 -14.91 10.88 1.93
N THR A 162 -14.48 12.06 1.47
CA THR A 162 -13.81 12.24 0.16
C THR A 162 -12.53 11.43 0.08
N GLU A 163 -11.69 11.43 1.13
CA GLU A 163 -10.46 10.64 1.16
C GLU A 163 -10.74 9.13 1.01
N VAL A 164 -11.72 8.61 1.77
CA VAL A 164 -12.08 7.18 1.70
C VAL A 164 -12.70 6.85 0.34
N GLN A 165 -13.54 7.72 -0.23
CA GLN A 165 -14.14 7.53 -1.55
C GLN A 165 -13.08 7.44 -2.65
N LEU A 166 -12.12 8.35 -2.64
CA LEU A 166 -10.99 8.34 -3.59
C LEU A 166 -10.12 7.10 -3.41
N SER A 167 -9.86 6.70 -2.15
CA SER A 167 -9.09 5.50 -1.83
C SER A 167 -9.78 4.24 -2.36
N VAL A 168 -11.09 4.11 -2.20
CA VAL A 168 -11.89 2.99 -2.76
C VAL A 168 -11.79 2.97 -4.28
N ALA A 169 -12.03 4.12 -4.93
CA ALA A 169 -12.01 4.23 -6.39
C ALA A 169 -10.64 3.94 -7.00
N GLY A 170 -9.54 4.25 -6.29
CA GLY A 170 -8.18 3.99 -6.76
C GLY A 170 -7.61 2.62 -6.40
N THR A 171 -8.25 1.92 -5.47
CA THR A 171 -7.72 0.65 -4.94
C THR A 171 -8.51 -0.56 -5.39
N ILE A 172 -9.85 -0.48 -5.37
CA ILE A 172 -10.72 -1.60 -5.71
C ILE A 172 -10.88 -1.70 -7.23
N PRO A 173 -10.47 -2.83 -7.85
CA PRO A 173 -10.72 -3.04 -9.29
C PRO A 173 -12.23 -3.01 -9.56
N ARG A 174 -12.67 -2.24 -10.54
CA ARG A 174 -14.09 -2.16 -10.92
C ARG A 174 -14.67 -3.50 -11.36
N THR A 175 -13.86 -4.29 -12.06
CA THR A 175 -14.24 -5.63 -12.53
C THR A 175 -13.42 -6.70 -11.84
N TRP A 176 -14.06 -7.81 -11.53
CA TRP A 176 -13.45 -9.00 -10.95
C TRP A 176 -13.78 -10.22 -11.81
N LYS A 177 -12.77 -11.03 -12.13
CA LYS A 177 -12.98 -12.26 -12.92
C LYS A 177 -13.16 -13.46 -12.01
N VAL A 178 -14.29 -14.15 -12.16
CA VAL A 178 -14.57 -15.43 -11.48
C VAL A 178 -14.87 -16.46 -12.57
N ALA A 179 -14.09 -17.54 -12.62
CA ALA A 179 -14.22 -18.57 -13.64
C ALA A 179 -14.30 -18.04 -15.08
N GLY A 180 -13.52 -17.00 -15.38
CA GLY A 180 -13.49 -16.37 -16.71
C GLY A 180 -14.58 -15.31 -16.96
N VAL A 181 -15.58 -15.21 -16.10
CA VAL A 181 -16.65 -14.21 -16.20
C VAL A 181 -16.28 -12.95 -15.46
N SER A 182 -16.35 -11.80 -16.14
CA SER A 182 -16.13 -10.48 -15.54
C SER A 182 -17.40 -10.01 -14.83
N THR A 183 -17.26 -9.69 -13.54
CA THR A 183 -18.38 -9.19 -12.71
C THR A 183 -18.05 -7.82 -12.14
N ASP A 184 -19.04 -6.97 -11.90
CA ASP A 184 -18.87 -5.71 -11.19
C ASP A 184 -18.49 -6.00 -9.73
N ASN A 185 -17.37 -5.44 -9.31
CA ASN A 185 -16.79 -5.69 -8.00
C ASN A 185 -17.23 -4.65 -6.95
N ARG A 186 -17.78 -3.51 -7.36
CA ARG A 186 -18.09 -2.39 -6.47
C ARG A 186 -19.05 -2.76 -5.37
N ASN A 187 -20.16 -3.41 -5.72
CA ASN A 187 -21.21 -3.79 -4.75
C ASN A 187 -20.84 -4.99 -3.85
N THR A 188 -19.72 -5.68 -4.13
CA THR A 188 -19.32 -6.89 -3.37
C THR A 188 -18.07 -6.68 -2.54
N SER A 189 -17.42 -5.53 -2.66
CA SER A 189 -16.13 -5.26 -2.07
C SER A 189 -16.15 -4.09 -1.09
N ALA A 190 -15.21 -4.10 -0.15
CA ALA A 190 -14.92 -2.99 0.74
C ALA A 190 -13.41 -2.76 0.84
N LEU A 191 -13.03 -1.52 1.07
CA LEU A 191 -11.69 -1.12 1.47
C LEU A 191 -11.65 -0.93 2.97
N ILE A 192 -10.58 -1.39 3.62
CA ILE A 192 -10.26 -1.04 5.01
C ILE A 192 -8.81 -0.55 5.06
N HIS A 193 -8.65 0.65 5.56
CA HIS A 193 -7.37 1.32 5.74
C HIS A 193 -7.04 1.44 7.23
N PHE A 194 -5.93 0.82 7.64
CA PHE A 194 -5.38 0.98 8.99
C PHE A 194 -4.29 2.04 8.95
N GLY A 195 -4.69 3.29 9.20
CA GLY A 195 -3.77 4.41 9.29
C GLY A 195 -3.13 4.53 10.67
N ASN A 196 -2.25 5.52 10.84
CA ASN A 196 -1.57 5.76 12.10
C ASN A 196 -2.51 6.38 13.16
N ALA A 197 -3.38 7.29 12.77
CA ALA A 197 -4.28 8.03 13.66
C ALA A 197 -5.72 7.52 13.65
N SER A 198 -6.18 6.91 12.56
CA SER A 198 -7.57 6.43 12.39
C SER A 198 -7.62 5.12 11.61
N THR A 199 -8.69 4.37 11.80
CA THR A 199 -9.09 3.25 10.95
C THR A 199 -10.28 3.67 10.11
N GLN A 200 -10.15 3.55 8.79
CA GLN A 200 -11.18 3.97 7.85
C GLN A 200 -11.66 2.78 7.02
N ALA A 201 -12.92 2.77 6.63
CA ALA A 201 -13.44 1.81 5.67
C ALA A 201 -14.42 2.49 4.71
N GLY A 202 -14.55 1.92 3.52
CA GLY A 202 -15.49 2.41 2.54
C GLY A 202 -15.92 1.34 1.54
N TYR A 203 -17.12 1.51 1.02
CA TYR A 203 -17.69 0.65 0.01
C TYR A 203 -18.75 1.38 -0.82
N GLU A 204 -18.95 0.93 -2.05
CA GLU A 204 -20.05 1.37 -2.89
C GLU A 204 -21.25 0.44 -2.71
N MET A 205 -22.46 0.99 -2.73
CA MET A 205 -23.71 0.27 -2.60
C MET A 205 -24.60 0.60 -3.80
N LEU A 206 -25.06 -0.44 -4.49
CA LEU A 206 -25.96 -0.26 -5.62
C LEU A 206 -27.28 0.36 -5.15
N LYS A 207 -27.68 1.45 -5.77
CA LYS A 207 -28.96 2.11 -5.59
C LYS A 207 -29.84 1.89 -6.82
N TYR A 208 -30.96 1.26 -6.62
CA TYR A 208 -31.93 1.10 -7.67
C TYR A 208 -32.72 2.40 -7.85
N SER A 209 -32.23 3.30 -8.72
CA SER A 209 -32.94 4.58 -9.02
C SER A 209 -33.78 4.51 -10.28
N SER A 210 -33.45 3.62 -11.23
CA SER A 210 -34.25 3.26 -12.43
C SER A 210 -33.65 1.98 -13.05
N PHE A 211 -34.43 1.32 -13.93
CA PHE A 211 -33.96 0.12 -14.61
C PHE A 211 -32.80 0.35 -15.58
N ASP A 212 -32.56 1.60 -16.02
CA ASP A 212 -31.67 1.92 -17.15
C ASP A 212 -30.27 2.41 -16.74
N SER A 213 -30.03 2.78 -15.47
CA SER A 213 -28.71 3.25 -15.03
C SER A 213 -28.48 2.92 -13.56
N PRO A 214 -27.64 1.93 -13.24
CA PRO A 214 -27.29 1.65 -11.86
C PRO A 214 -26.49 2.82 -11.27
N ALA A 215 -27.06 3.49 -10.26
CA ALA A 215 -26.36 4.47 -9.45
C ALA A 215 -25.72 3.76 -8.25
N PHE A 216 -24.63 4.31 -7.75
CA PHE A 216 -23.97 3.82 -6.54
C PHE A 216 -23.94 4.92 -5.49
N ASP A 217 -24.42 4.60 -4.29
CA ASP A 217 -24.18 5.40 -3.10
C ASP A 217 -22.84 4.98 -2.49
N PHE A 218 -22.11 5.93 -1.94
CA PHE A 218 -20.88 5.67 -1.23
C PHE A 218 -21.10 5.71 0.28
N VAL A 219 -20.56 4.73 0.99
CA VAL A 219 -20.64 4.64 2.45
C VAL A 219 -19.23 4.64 3.01
N ALA A 220 -18.94 5.60 3.89
CA ALA A 220 -17.67 5.70 4.61
C ALA A 220 -17.86 5.40 6.10
N MET A 221 -16.82 4.81 6.70
CA MET A 221 -16.66 4.62 8.13
C MET A 221 -15.32 5.19 8.56
N SER A 222 -15.26 5.81 9.74
CA SER A 222 -14.02 6.28 10.34
C SER A 222 -14.07 6.09 11.86
N ILE A 223 -13.07 5.39 12.39
CA ILE A 223 -12.85 5.24 13.82
C ILE A 223 -11.60 6.06 14.17
N PRO A 224 -11.64 6.96 15.19
CA PRO A 224 -10.52 7.82 15.57
C PRO A 224 -9.47 7.04 16.41
N GLN A 225 -9.19 5.81 15.99
CA GLN A 225 -8.16 4.93 16.52
C GLN A 225 -7.45 4.29 15.33
N GLY A 226 -6.19 4.65 15.14
CA GLY A 226 -5.26 4.02 14.20
C GLY A 226 -4.17 3.29 14.98
N VAL A 227 -3.22 2.73 14.28
CA VAL A 227 -2.20 1.85 14.87
C VAL A 227 -1.38 2.56 15.95
N ILE A 228 -0.92 3.78 15.68
CA ILE A 228 -0.09 4.54 16.62
C ILE A 228 -0.95 5.15 17.72
N SER A 229 -2.08 5.77 17.39
CA SER A 229 -2.95 6.38 18.42
C SER A 229 -3.49 5.35 19.39
N TYR A 230 -3.84 4.15 18.91
CA TYR A 230 -4.27 3.04 19.76
C TYR A 230 -3.12 2.49 20.62
N ALA A 231 -1.91 2.30 20.07
CA ALA A 231 -0.75 1.91 20.86
C ALA A 231 -0.40 2.93 21.94
N ASN A 232 -0.55 4.23 21.67
CA ASN A 232 -0.35 5.31 22.63
C ASN A 232 -1.41 5.28 23.75
N GLU A 233 -2.68 5.01 23.42
CA GLU A 233 -3.76 4.83 24.40
C GLU A 233 -3.43 3.67 25.36
N VAL A 234 -3.03 2.53 24.81
CA VAL A 234 -2.61 1.37 25.62
C VAL A 234 -1.39 1.69 26.49
N SER A 235 -0.39 2.37 25.94
CA SER A 235 0.82 2.75 26.68
C SER A 235 0.50 3.66 27.87
N ARG A 236 -0.42 4.60 27.71
CA ARG A 236 -0.90 5.46 28.82
C ARG A 236 -1.65 4.64 29.88
N ALA A 237 -2.47 3.67 29.46
CA ALA A 237 -3.23 2.83 30.40
C ALA A 237 -2.35 1.91 31.25
N VAL A 238 -1.22 1.41 30.71
CA VAL A 238 -0.29 0.56 31.47
C VAL A 238 0.76 1.35 32.25
N GLY A 239 0.93 2.63 31.95
CA GLY A 239 1.86 3.54 32.62
C GLY A 239 3.30 3.48 32.12
N ALA A 240 4.08 4.52 32.47
CA ALA A 240 5.48 4.64 32.10
C ALA A 240 6.34 3.51 32.71
N GLY A 241 7.29 2.98 31.92
CA GLY A 241 8.17 1.89 32.35
C GLY A 241 7.54 0.49 32.32
N SER A 242 6.32 0.36 31.78
CA SER A 242 5.66 -0.94 31.66
C SER A 242 6.45 -1.88 30.73
N THR A 243 6.42 -3.18 31.05
CA THR A 243 7.05 -4.22 30.24
C THR A 243 6.22 -4.48 28.98
N LEU A 244 6.86 -5.04 27.95
CA LEU A 244 6.15 -5.47 26.73
C LEU A 244 5.05 -6.51 27.05
N PHE A 245 5.28 -7.34 28.07
CA PHE A 245 4.29 -8.33 28.54
C PHE A 245 3.03 -7.64 29.11
N SER A 246 3.18 -6.65 29.98
CA SER A 246 2.03 -5.90 30.52
C SER A 246 1.27 -5.14 29.41
N PHE A 247 1.99 -4.55 28.46
CA PHE A 247 1.41 -3.92 27.28
C PHE A 247 0.58 -4.93 26.46
N THR A 248 1.18 -6.09 26.12
CA THR A 248 0.50 -7.14 25.35
C THR A 248 -0.76 -7.64 26.04
N ARG A 249 -0.71 -7.84 27.37
CA ARG A 249 -1.88 -8.22 28.15
C ARG A 249 -2.98 -7.17 28.08
N GLN A 250 -2.63 -5.90 28.23
CA GLN A 250 -3.58 -4.77 28.17
C GLN A 250 -4.23 -4.67 26.80
N VAL A 251 -3.46 -4.81 25.71
CA VAL A 251 -3.97 -4.83 24.34
C VAL A 251 -5.04 -5.92 24.17
N LYS A 252 -4.74 -7.15 24.63
CA LYS A 252 -5.64 -8.32 24.45
C LYS A 252 -6.90 -8.30 25.32
N THR A 253 -6.91 -7.48 26.37
CA THR A 253 -8.04 -7.43 27.31
C THR A 253 -8.87 -6.16 27.15
N SER A 254 -8.58 -5.15 27.93
CA SER A 254 -9.43 -3.95 28.02
C SER A 254 -9.38 -3.06 26.80
N SER A 255 -8.21 -2.91 26.20
CA SER A 255 -8.08 -2.02 25.03
C SER A 255 -8.68 -2.64 23.77
N ALA A 256 -8.57 -3.97 23.57
CA ALA A 256 -9.30 -4.66 22.51
C ALA A 256 -10.82 -4.46 22.61
N SER A 257 -11.33 -4.37 23.86
CA SER A 257 -12.74 -4.10 24.11
C SER A 257 -13.16 -2.69 23.67
N SER A 258 -12.33 -1.66 23.90
CA SER A 258 -12.62 -0.28 23.49
C SER A 258 -12.67 -0.11 21.98
N PHE A 259 -11.67 -0.64 21.25
CA PHE A 259 -11.66 -0.65 19.79
C PHE A 259 -12.83 -1.46 19.21
N ARG A 260 -13.12 -2.64 19.79
CA ARG A 260 -14.25 -3.48 19.40
C ARG A 260 -15.58 -2.76 19.56
N GLN A 261 -15.77 -2.04 20.65
CA GLN A 261 -16.99 -1.26 20.90
C GLN A 261 -17.14 -0.12 19.89
N ALA A 262 -16.06 0.61 19.60
CA ALA A 262 -16.06 1.65 18.57
C ALA A 262 -16.41 1.09 17.19
N LEU A 263 -15.82 -0.05 16.82
CA LEU A 263 -16.10 -0.74 15.56
C LEU A 263 -17.55 -1.21 15.47
N ARG A 264 -18.09 -1.82 16.53
CA ARG A 264 -19.49 -2.27 16.56
C ARG A 264 -20.47 -1.12 16.41
N LYS A 265 -20.22 0.01 17.10
CA LYS A 265 -21.05 1.22 16.96
C LYS A 265 -21.10 1.72 15.51
N GLU A 266 -19.97 1.70 14.80
CA GLU A 266 -19.94 2.04 13.39
C GLU A 266 -20.68 1.03 12.52
N LEU A 267 -20.54 -0.27 12.82
CA LEU A 267 -21.22 -1.36 12.08
C LEU A 267 -22.74 -1.36 12.28
N GLU A 268 -23.25 -0.95 13.44
CA GLU A 268 -24.68 -0.77 13.68
C GLU A 268 -25.32 0.21 12.69
N SER A 269 -24.61 1.31 12.38
CA SER A 269 -25.06 2.30 11.41
C SER A 269 -24.76 1.94 9.95
N LYS A 270 -23.85 0.99 9.71
CA LYS A 270 -23.34 0.60 8.39
C LYS A 270 -23.28 -0.92 8.21
N PRO A 271 -24.40 -1.65 8.42
CA PRO A 271 -24.41 -3.12 8.49
C PRO A 271 -23.98 -3.79 7.17
N ASN A 272 -24.13 -3.10 6.04
CA ASN A 272 -23.76 -3.63 4.73
C ASN A 272 -22.24 -3.88 4.57
N LEU A 273 -21.39 -3.30 5.41
CA LEU A 273 -19.95 -3.60 5.43
C LEU A 273 -19.71 -5.09 5.77
N MET A 274 -20.54 -5.65 6.66
CA MET A 274 -20.46 -7.08 7.04
C MET A 274 -20.80 -8.03 5.89
N HIS A 275 -21.57 -7.58 4.90
CA HIS A 275 -22.03 -8.40 3.78
C HIS A 275 -21.11 -8.37 2.57
N ARG A 276 -20.00 -7.58 2.61
CA ARG A 276 -19.02 -7.54 1.52
C ARG A 276 -18.26 -8.87 1.44
N LYS A 277 -18.20 -9.44 0.24
CA LYS A 277 -17.53 -10.73 -0.02
C LYS A 277 -16.01 -10.59 -0.06
N ARG A 278 -15.52 -9.42 -0.53
CA ARG A 278 -14.10 -9.11 -0.69
C ARG A 278 -13.71 -7.93 0.18
N VAL A 279 -12.56 -8.05 0.81
CA VAL A 279 -11.96 -7.00 1.64
C VAL A 279 -10.58 -6.67 1.10
N PHE A 280 -10.39 -5.41 0.76
CA PHE A 280 -9.10 -4.88 0.35
C PHE A 280 -8.49 -4.12 1.51
N LEU A 281 -7.34 -4.58 1.97
CA LEU A 281 -6.59 -3.97 3.08
C LEU A 281 -5.52 -3.04 2.54
N THR A 282 -5.36 -1.88 3.17
CA THR A 282 -4.34 -0.89 2.83
C THR A 282 -3.82 -0.19 4.09
N GLY A 283 -2.82 0.66 3.94
CA GLY A 283 -2.12 1.31 5.05
C GLY A 283 -0.87 0.57 5.50
N ASN A 284 -0.10 1.23 6.35
CA ASN A 284 1.20 0.72 6.80
C ASN A 284 1.10 -0.61 7.54
N LEU A 285 0.04 -0.83 8.34
CA LEU A 285 -0.19 -2.10 9.02
C LEU A 285 -0.39 -3.24 8.03
N ALA A 286 -1.29 -3.07 7.07
CA ALA A 286 -1.58 -4.11 6.08
C ALA A 286 -0.34 -4.44 5.23
N TRP A 287 0.46 -3.42 4.88
CA TRP A 287 1.76 -3.62 4.24
C TRP A 287 2.73 -4.43 5.09
N ALA A 288 2.86 -4.10 6.38
CA ALA A 288 3.75 -4.81 7.29
C ALA A 288 3.32 -6.28 7.44
N VAL A 289 2.02 -6.54 7.67
CA VAL A 289 1.47 -7.90 7.81
C VAL A 289 1.72 -8.73 6.55
N ALA A 290 1.35 -8.22 5.38
CA ALA A 290 1.54 -8.92 4.12
C ALA A 290 3.03 -9.19 3.81
N THR A 291 3.91 -8.23 4.11
CA THR A 291 5.35 -8.36 3.89
C THR A 291 5.98 -9.37 4.85
N LEU A 292 5.57 -9.38 6.12
CA LEU A 292 6.08 -10.32 7.11
C LEU A 292 5.56 -11.75 6.91
N LEU A 293 4.33 -11.91 6.42
CA LEU A 293 3.75 -13.23 6.11
C LEU A 293 4.27 -13.78 4.77
N TYR A 294 4.28 -12.95 3.74
CA TYR A 294 4.50 -13.34 2.34
C TYR A 294 5.58 -12.48 1.67
N PRO A 295 6.81 -12.46 2.19
CA PRO A 295 7.87 -11.56 1.73
C PRO A 295 8.20 -11.71 0.24
N GLN A 296 8.01 -12.90 -0.34
CA GLN A 296 8.27 -13.18 -1.75
C GLN A 296 7.15 -12.71 -2.70
N TYR A 297 5.96 -12.39 -2.20
CA TYR A 297 4.84 -11.99 -3.04
C TYR A 297 4.92 -10.50 -3.38
N ARG A 298 5.10 -10.20 -4.69
CA ARG A 298 5.24 -8.83 -5.23
C ARG A 298 4.07 -8.38 -6.08
N GLN A 299 3.06 -9.23 -6.19
CA GLN A 299 1.85 -8.89 -6.94
C GLN A 299 1.08 -7.72 -6.32
N THR A 300 0.28 -7.05 -7.15
CA THR A 300 -0.52 -5.89 -6.74
C THR A 300 -1.52 -6.23 -5.63
N LEU A 301 -2.11 -7.43 -5.70
CA LEU A 301 -3.03 -7.96 -4.69
C LEU A 301 -2.41 -9.22 -4.08
N VAL A 302 -2.12 -9.17 -2.80
CA VAL A 302 -1.58 -10.31 -2.02
C VAL A 302 -2.73 -10.92 -1.23
N PRO A 303 -3.13 -12.17 -1.50
CA PRO A 303 -4.17 -12.84 -0.72
C PRO A 303 -3.69 -13.07 0.71
N ILE A 304 -4.56 -12.82 1.67
CA ILE A 304 -4.36 -13.05 3.09
C ILE A 304 -5.57 -13.82 3.61
N THR A 305 -5.38 -14.84 4.41
CA THR A 305 -6.48 -15.59 5.00
C THR A 305 -6.83 -15.08 6.40
N TYR A 306 -8.03 -15.42 6.87
CA TYR A 306 -8.42 -15.18 8.27
C TYR A 306 -7.43 -15.85 9.24
N ASP A 307 -7.02 -17.07 8.95
CA ASP A 307 -6.09 -17.84 9.79
C ASP A 307 -4.70 -17.18 9.83
N ASP A 308 -4.24 -16.60 8.72
CA ASP A 308 -3.00 -15.83 8.69
C ASP A 308 -3.03 -14.64 9.66
N ILE A 309 -4.17 -13.93 9.70
CA ILE A 309 -4.37 -12.79 10.61
C ILE A 309 -4.34 -13.25 12.07
N MET A 310 -5.04 -14.35 12.39
CA MET A 310 -5.07 -14.90 13.74
C MET A 310 -3.67 -15.34 14.18
N GLN A 311 -2.98 -16.12 13.38
CA GLN A 311 -1.62 -16.59 13.63
C GLN A 311 -0.61 -15.42 13.72
N PHE A 312 -0.75 -14.42 12.87
CA PHE A 312 0.11 -13.23 12.92
C PHE A 312 -0.05 -12.50 14.26
N SER A 313 -1.30 -12.25 14.70
CA SER A 313 -1.56 -11.59 15.98
C SER A 313 -0.98 -12.38 17.17
N GLU A 314 -1.08 -13.71 17.16
CA GLU A 314 -0.53 -14.54 18.22
C GLU A 314 1.00 -14.53 18.23
N ARG A 315 1.63 -14.64 17.05
CA ARG A 315 3.08 -14.66 16.90
C ARG A 315 3.71 -13.35 17.32
N ILE A 316 3.19 -12.22 16.82
CA ILE A 316 3.73 -10.90 17.14
C ILE A 316 3.55 -10.54 18.63
N ALA A 317 2.48 -11.01 19.25
CA ALA A 317 2.24 -10.83 20.67
C ALA A 317 3.19 -11.66 21.55
N ARG A 318 3.69 -12.81 21.07
CA ARG A 318 4.64 -13.67 21.76
C ARG A 318 6.06 -13.14 21.64
N ASP A 319 6.50 -12.87 20.44
CA ASP A 319 7.83 -12.32 20.15
C ASP A 319 7.83 -11.42 18.92
N PRO A 320 7.75 -10.10 19.11
CA PRO A 320 7.83 -9.15 18.00
C PRO A 320 9.14 -9.21 17.22
N LYS A 321 10.23 -9.71 17.84
CA LYS A 321 11.54 -9.83 17.18
C LYS A 321 11.63 -11.04 16.26
N GLU A 322 10.84 -12.08 16.50
CA GLU A 322 10.84 -13.31 15.70
C GLU A 322 10.60 -13.03 14.21
N LEU A 323 9.72 -12.08 13.90
CA LEU A 323 9.41 -11.72 12.51
C LEU A 323 10.51 -10.89 11.85
N ALA A 324 11.26 -10.10 12.64
CA ALA A 324 12.32 -9.23 12.13
C ALA A 324 13.63 -9.97 11.78
N LEU A 325 13.84 -11.18 12.33
CA LEU A 325 15.06 -11.95 12.16
C LEU A 325 14.88 -13.18 11.25
N ARG A 326 13.87 -13.16 10.40
CA ARG A 326 13.56 -14.30 9.54
C ARG A 326 14.72 -14.63 8.60
N ASN A 327 15.12 -15.90 8.58
CA ASN A 327 16.06 -16.39 7.58
C ASN A 327 15.40 -16.33 6.19
N LEU A 328 15.95 -15.54 5.29
CA LEU A 328 15.45 -15.33 3.93
C LEU A 328 16.12 -16.22 2.89
N THR A 329 16.90 -17.24 3.30
CA THR A 329 17.61 -18.14 2.37
C THR A 329 16.70 -18.93 1.44
N PHE A 330 15.42 -19.08 1.81
CA PHE A 330 14.40 -19.68 0.93
C PHE A 330 14.11 -18.85 -0.32
N ILE A 331 14.41 -17.55 -0.32
CA ILE A 331 14.29 -16.67 -1.50
C ILE A 331 15.56 -16.83 -2.34
N ARG A 332 15.48 -17.62 -3.40
CA ARG A 332 16.64 -17.93 -4.26
C ARG A 332 17.08 -16.73 -5.10
N ASP A 333 16.15 -15.91 -5.58
CA ASP A 333 16.44 -14.69 -6.32
C ASP A 333 17.14 -13.67 -5.40
N ARG A 334 18.40 -13.34 -5.72
CA ARG A 334 19.24 -12.45 -4.93
C ARG A 334 18.71 -11.01 -4.92
N LYS A 335 18.14 -10.54 -6.05
CA LYS A 335 17.57 -9.20 -6.15
C LYS A 335 16.33 -9.09 -5.27
N LEU A 336 15.42 -10.06 -5.39
CA LEU A 336 14.21 -10.12 -4.58
C LEU A 336 14.55 -10.23 -3.08
N ARG A 337 15.55 -11.02 -2.71
CA ARG A 337 16.00 -11.14 -1.30
C ARG A 337 16.44 -9.78 -0.75
N LYS A 338 17.25 -9.01 -1.51
CA LYS A 338 17.69 -7.68 -1.11
C LYS A 338 16.52 -6.71 -0.95
N GLU A 339 15.53 -6.77 -1.85
CA GLU A 339 14.31 -5.96 -1.74
C GLU A 339 13.51 -6.32 -0.48
N VAL A 340 13.39 -7.61 -0.15
CA VAL A 340 12.72 -8.07 1.07
C VAL A 340 13.46 -7.62 2.33
N GLU A 341 14.80 -7.69 2.33
CA GLU A 341 15.62 -7.18 3.44
C GLU A 341 15.36 -5.68 3.65
N GLN A 342 15.30 -4.90 2.58
CA GLN A 342 14.96 -3.48 2.65
C GLN A 342 13.54 -3.22 3.19
N ASP A 343 12.56 -4.04 2.77
CA ASP A 343 11.20 -3.94 3.31
C ASP A 343 11.17 -4.26 4.81
N PHE A 344 11.91 -5.25 5.27
CA PHE A 344 11.98 -5.59 6.71
C PHE A 344 12.64 -4.47 7.52
N GLU A 345 13.71 -3.85 7.01
CA GLU A 345 14.29 -2.66 7.62
C GLU A 345 13.28 -1.50 7.68
N ALA A 346 12.55 -1.29 6.59
CA ALA A 346 11.52 -0.26 6.53
C ALA A 346 10.38 -0.52 7.54
N ILE A 347 9.97 -1.78 7.76
CA ILE A 347 8.97 -2.12 8.79
C ILE A 347 9.52 -1.80 10.20
N ARG A 348 10.79 -2.16 10.49
CA ARG A 348 11.44 -1.85 11.77
C ARG A 348 11.56 -0.35 12.03
N ALA A 349 11.82 0.43 10.97
CA ALA A 349 11.87 1.88 11.06
C ALA A 349 10.47 2.51 11.24
N THR A 350 9.43 1.86 10.70
CA THR A 350 8.06 2.37 10.74
C THR A 350 7.38 2.09 12.08
N PHE A 351 7.56 0.88 12.64
CA PHE A 351 6.83 0.42 13.81
C PHE A 351 7.73 0.10 15.00
N LYS A 352 7.36 0.62 16.17
CA LYS A 352 7.82 0.08 17.45
C LYS A 352 7.15 -1.28 17.70
N PRO A 353 7.75 -2.18 18.51
CA PRO A 353 7.12 -3.46 18.84
C PRO A 353 5.70 -3.33 19.38
N GLN A 354 5.46 -2.35 20.25
CA GLN A 354 4.13 -2.06 20.80
C GLN A 354 3.10 -1.68 19.73
N GLU A 355 3.51 -0.86 18.77
CA GLU A 355 2.65 -0.42 17.67
C GLU A 355 2.24 -1.60 16.77
N LEU A 356 3.18 -2.51 16.51
CA LEU A 356 2.89 -3.70 15.70
C LEU A 356 1.98 -4.70 16.43
N ILE A 357 2.16 -4.88 17.76
CA ILE A 357 1.26 -5.70 18.59
C ILE A 357 -0.14 -5.10 18.60
N ALA A 358 -0.25 -3.80 18.86
CA ALA A 358 -1.53 -3.09 18.88
C ALA A 358 -2.26 -3.18 17.53
N GLY A 359 -1.53 -2.93 16.44
CA GLY A 359 -2.07 -3.05 15.07
C GLY A 359 -2.54 -4.47 14.73
N ALA A 360 -1.75 -5.48 15.11
CA ALA A 360 -2.12 -6.88 14.90
C ALA A 360 -3.43 -7.25 15.63
N GLU A 361 -3.64 -6.77 16.85
CA GLU A 361 -4.89 -6.98 17.58
C GLU A 361 -6.05 -6.19 16.97
N MET A 362 -5.84 -4.94 16.51
CA MET A 362 -6.87 -4.20 15.78
C MET A 362 -7.31 -4.94 14.51
N LEU A 363 -6.37 -5.47 13.74
CA LEU A 363 -6.65 -6.26 12.54
C LEU A 363 -7.43 -7.53 12.87
N LYS A 364 -7.03 -8.25 13.94
CA LYS A 364 -7.73 -9.44 14.44
C LYS A 364 -9.14 -9.12 14.88
N VAL A 365 -9.35 -8.10 15.73
CA VAL A 365 -10.69 -7.66 16.17
C VAL A 365 -11.56 -7.31 14.97
N THR A 366 -11.01 -6.62 13.98
CA THR A 366 -11.75 -6.26 12.76
C THR A 366 -12.16 -7.51 11.97
N ALA A 367 -11.25 -8.48 11.85
CA ALA A 367 -11.51 -9.74 11.15
C ALA A 367 -12.61 -10.58 11.85
N GLU A 368 -12.62 -10.59 13.18
CA GLU A 368 -13.65 -11.26 13.99
C GLU A 368 -15.02 -10.59 13.83
N GLU A 369 -15.10 -9.26 14.04
CA GLU A 369 -16.35 -8.51 13.99
C GLU A 369 -16.97 -8.50 12.59
N LEU A 370 -16.15 -8.44 11.54
CA LEU A 370 -16.62 -8.49 10.15
C LEU A 370 -16.75 -9.91 9.58
N LYS A 371 -16.52 -10.95 10.40
CA LYS A 371 -16.68 -12.38 10.03
C LYS A 371 -15.90 -12.76 8.79
N TRP A 372 -14.58 -12.49 8.79
CA TRP A 372 -13.74 -12.68 7.61
C TRP A 372 -13.40 -14.14 7.29
N GLN A 373 -13.82 -15.11 8.10
CA GLN A 373 -13.59 -16.55 7.85
C GLN A 373 -14.06 -17.02 6.46
N ASN A 374 -15.10 -16.37 5.93
CA ASN A 374 -15.71 -16.73 4.65
C ASN A 374 -15.56 -15.64 3.59
N LYS A 375 -14.54 -14.78 3.72
CA LYS A 375 -14.30 -13.68 2.78
C LYS A 375 -12.97 -13.84 2.04
N GLU A 376 -12.92 -13.28 0.85
CA GLU A 376 -11.67 -13.08 0.12
C GLU A 376 -11.00 -11.81 0.64
N ILE A 377 -9.81 -11.93 1.23
CA ILE A 377 -9.09 -10.82 1.82
C ILE A 377 -7.81 -10.60 1.01
N PHE A 378 -7.55 -9.35 0.63
CA PHE A 378 -6.38 -8.98 -0.14
C PHE A 378 -5.67 -7.79 0.48
N PHE A 379 -4.35 -7.85 0.61
CA PHE A 379 -3.56 -6.64 0.74
C PHE A 379 -3.37 -6.03 -0.65
N ALA A 380 -3.83 -4.79 -0.80
CA ALA A 380 -3.63 -4.01 -2.03
C ALA A 380 -2.32 -3.22 -1.91
N ARG A 381 -1.26 -3.72 -2.56
CA ARG A 381 0.10 -3.15 -2.44
C ARG A 381 0.17 -1.67 -2.86
N LEU A 382 -0.54 -1.30 -3.90
CA LEU A 382 -0.63 0.09 -4.36
C LEU A 382 -1.83 0.84 -3.76
N GLY A 383 -2.60 0.20 -2.89
CA GLY A 383 -3.81 0.78 -2.29
C GLY A 383 -3.53 2.00 -1.42
N GLN A 384 -2.34 2.09 -0.83
CA GLN A 384 -1.92 3.30 -0.12
C GLN A 384 -1.83 4.54 -1.02
N LEU A 385 -1.69 4.36 -2.34
CA LEU A 385 -1.66 5.44 -3.35
C LEU A 385 -3.05 5.71 -3.95
N GLY A 386 -4.07 4.92 -3.57
CA GLY A 386 -5.40 4.96 -4.18
C GLY A 386 -6.05 6.34 -4.15
N CYS A 387 -5.93 7.05 -3.04
CA CYS A 387 -6.47 8.40 -2.89
C CYS A 387 -5.87 9.37 -3.90
N ILE A 388 -4.54 9.54 -3.89
CA ILE A 388 -3.87 10.49 -4.80
C ILE A 388 -3.99 10.07 -6.27
N LEU A 389 -4.02 8.76 -6.55
CA LEU A 389 -4.24 8.24 -7.90
C LEU A 389 -5.62 8.65 -8.43
N SER A 390 -6.67 8.45 -7.64
CA SER A 390 -8.03 8.82 -8.02
C SER A 390 -8.20 10.33 -8.10
N TYR A 391 -7.65 11.08 -7.14
CA TYR A 391 -7.68 12.54 -7.18
C TYR A 391 -7.05 13.09 -8.46
N THR A 392 -5.85 12.61 -8.80
CA THR A 392 -5.15 13.04 -10.03
C THR A 392 -5.95 12.67 -11.27
N ARG A 393 -6.52 11.45 -11.34
CA ARG A 393 -7.37 11.03 -12.47
C ARG A 393 -8.59 11.92 -12.66
N LEU A 394 -9.27 12.32 -11.58
CA LEU A 394 -10.40 13.23 -11.65
C LEU A 394 -10.04 14.62 -12.19
N LYS A 395 -8.78 15.06 -12.05
CA LYS A 395 -8.30 16.33 -12.61
C LYS A 395 -7.93 16.21 -14.10
N ILE A 396 -7.63 14.99 -14.56
CA ILE A 396 -7.31 14.71 -15.98
C ILE A 396 -8.59 14.67 -16.83
N VAL A 397 -9.68 14.11 -16.30
CA VAL A 397 -10.93 13.86 -17.04
C VAL A 397 -11.85 15.08 -17.06
N LYS A 398 -11.55 16.13 -16.29
CA LYS A 398 -12.27 17.42 -16.33
C LYS A 398 -11.76 18.30 -17.45
#